data_55895c6eee042b203d7221daa3fba1be
#
_entry.id   55895c6eee042b203d7221daa3fba1be
#
_cell.length_a   1.000
_cell.length_b   1.000
_cell.length_c   1.000
_cell.angle_alpha   90.00
_cell.angle_beta   90.00
_cell.angle_gamma   90.00
#
_symmetry.space_group_name_H-M   'P 1'
#
loop_
_entity.id
_entity.type
_entity.pdbx_description
1 polymer ?
#
loop_
_entity_poly.entity_id
_entity_poly.type
_entity_poly.pdbx_seq_one_letter_code
_entity_poly.pdbx_strand_id
1 'polypeptide(L)'
;MNTPKKPSIVFCHGIWADASCFSKVIPGLIAAGHEVISVQYGLTAFEHDVAAIKRTISRVSSPVILVGHSYGGATITAAGTDERVAGLVYIAAVAPAVGETVNDQLNKFPSDIFGRIEVADGRVWMLPSATEFFAGDLSEEEQKVVWATHYAPDVDLFNQQKITSTSWDTKPSWYILCTEDHTVHPDLQRWVSKRMGATVTELKSSHVPMLSNPQVVIDVICQAVSSCHAVSAV
;
A
#
# COMPACT_ATOMS: atom_id res chain seq x y z
N MET A 1 -28.46 -17.04 15.21
CA MET A 1 -28.25 -15.65 14.81
C MET A 1 -26.90 -15.58 14.12
N ASN A 2 -26.85 -15.23 12.82
CA ASN A 2 -25.57 -15.06 12.12
C ASN A 2 -24.87 -13.85 12.69
N THR A 3 -23.74 -14.04 13.38
CA THR A 3 -22.86 -12.93 13.77
C THR A 3 -22.47 -12.18 12.48
N PRO A 4 -22.58 -10.87 12.41
CA PRO A 4 -22.16 -10.12 11.24
C PRO A 4 -20.71 -10.48 10.91
N LYS A 5 -20.45 -10.88 9.67
CA LYS A 5 -19.08 -11.19 9.22
C LYS A 5 -18.22 -9.92 9.34
N LYS A 6 -17.04 -10.05 9.95
CA LYS A 6 -16.06 -8.96 9.98
C LYS A 6 -15.59 -8.63 8.55
N PRO A 7 -15.23 -7.38 8.26
CA PRO A 7 -14.66 -7.03 6.96
C PRO A 7 -13.46 -7.91 6.59
N SER A 8 -13.37 -8.27 5.32
CA SER A 8 -12.18 -8.89 4.75
C SER A 8 -11.10 -7.84 4.53
N ILE A 9 -9.85 -8.18 4.79
CA ILE A 9 -8.69 -7.32 4.58
C ILE A 9 -7.96 -7.79 3.33
N VAL A 10 -7.79 -6.89 2.35
CA VAL A 10 -7.08 -7.18 1.10
C VAL A 10 -5.86 -6.28 1.00
N PHE A 11 -4.67 -6.89 1.05
CA PHE A 11 -3.39 -6.20 0.95
C PHE A 11 -2.89 -6.09 -0.47
N CYS A 12 -2.31 -4.92 -0.81
CA CYS A 12 -1.72 -4.57 -2.10
C CYS A 12 -0.31 -4.04 -1.87
N HIS A 13 0.70 -4.78 -2.34
CA HIS A 13 2.12 -4.47 -2.12
C HIS A 13 2.64 -3.33 -3.01
N GLY A 14 3.82 -2.79 -2.68
CA GLY A 14 4.56 -1.82 -3.49
C GLY A 14 5.46 -2.48 -4.52
N ILE A 15 6.24 -1.65 -5.25
CA ILE A 15 7.36 -2.13 -6.05
C ILE A 15 8.47 -2.65 -5.13
N TRP A 16 9.35 -3.47 -5.66
CA TRP A 16 10.44 -4.12 -4.92
C TRP A 16 9.96 -4.93 -3.71
N ALA A 17 8.69 -5.31 -3.71
CA ALA A 17 8.06 -6.14 -2.70
C ALA A 17 7.11 -7.14 -3.36
N ASP A 18 6.61 -8.06 -2.59
CA ASP A 18 5.57 -9.00 -2.96
C ASP A 18 4.54 -9.14 -1.82
N ALA A 19 3.58 -10.04 -1.99
CA ALA A 19 2.53 -10.26 -0.99
C ALA A 19 3.06 -10.68 0.40
N SER A 20 4.28 -11.22 0.50
CA SER A 20 4.88 -11.66 1.75
C SER A 20 5.38 -10.51 2.64
N CYS A 21 5.49 -9.28 2.11
CA CYS A 21 5.88 -8.12 2.90
C CYS A 21 4.92 -7.84 4.08
N PHE A 22 3.69 -8.37 4.04
CA PHE A 22 2.71 -8.25 5.12
C PHE A 22 2.74 -9.43 6.11
N SER A 23 3.72 -10.34 6.02
CA SER A 23 3.79 -11.57 6.81
C SER A 23 3.75 -11.35 8.34
N LYS A 24 4.26 -10.23 8.84
CA LYS A 24 4.20 -9.90 10.28
C LYS A 24 2.85 -9.29 10.73
N VAL A 25 2.05 -8.79 9.79
CA VAL A 25 0.73 -8.17 10.05
C VAL A 25 -0.40 -9.19 9.93
N ILE A 26 -0.34 -10.05 8.93
CA ILE A 26 -1.39 -11.03 8.60
C ILE A 26 -1.81 -11.89 9.80
N PRO A 27 -0.90 -12.49 10.60
CA PRO A 27 -1.30 -13.36 11.71
C PRO A 27 -2.16 -12.66 12.76
N GLY A 28 -1.85 -11.39 13.08
CA GLY A 28 -2.63 -10.60 14.05
C GLY A 28 -4.06 -10.35 13.58
N LEU A 29 -4.25 -10.05 12.30
CA LEU A 29 -5.57 -9.81 11.72
C LEU A 29 -6.40 -11.11 11.59
N ILE A 30 -5.77 -12.25 11.26
CA ILE A 30 -6.42 -13.56 11.27
C ILE A 30 -6.86 -13.91 12.69
N ALA A 31 -5.99 -13.72 13.69
CA ALA A 31 -6.33 -13.94 15.10
C ALA A 31 -7.47 -13.03 15.57
N ALA A 32 -7.56 -11.81 15.03
CA ALA A 32 -8.70 -10.92 15.25
C ALA A 32 -9.99 -11.35 14.52
N GLY A 33 -9.97 -12.43 13.74
CA GLY A 33 -11.13 -13.04 13.08
C GLY A 33 -11.48 -12.43 11.72
N HIS A 34 -10.53 -11.78 11.05
CA HIS A 34 -10.70 -11.29 9.68
C HIS A 34 -10.33 -12.37 8.66
N GLU A 35 -11.04 -12.39 7.53
CA GLU A 35 -10.55 -13.03 6.32
C GLU A 35 -9.47 -12.09 5.71
N VAL A 36 -8.27 -12.63 5.45
CA VAL A 36 -7.12 -11.84 5.00
C VAL A 36 -6.55 -12.43 3.73
N ILE A 37 -6.39 -11.62 2.68
CA ILE A 37 -5.69 -12.01 1.45
C ILE A 37 -4.70 -10.92 1.07
N SER A 38 -3.46 -11.31 0.76
CA SER A 38 -2.48 -10.44 0.13
C SER A 38 -2.44 -10.76 -1.36
N VAL A 39 -2.73 -9.75 -2.19
CA VAL A 39 -2.79 -9.90 -3.64
C VAL A 39 -1.37 -9.99 -4.18
N GLN A 40 -1.14 -10.96 -5.06
CA GLN A 40 0.09 -11.05 -5.84
C GLN A 40 -0.17 -10.55 -7.26
N TYR A 41 0.63 -9.59 -7.73
CA TYR A 41 0.57 -9.07 -9.09
C TYR A 41 1.96 -8.79 -9.65
N GLY A 42 2.04 -8.64 -10.99
CA GLY A 42 3.29 -8.77 -11.72
C GLY A 42 4.09 -7.49 -11.90
N LEU A 43 3.60 -6.32 -11.45
CA LEU A 43 4.27 -5.03 -11.63
C LEU A 43 4.70 -4.75 -13.09
N THR A 44 3.89 -5.25 -14.05
CA THR A 44 4.15 -5.12 -15.49
C THR A 44 3.29 -4.05 -16.15
N ALA A 45 2.06 -3.88 -15.69
CA ALA A 45 1.14 -2.87 -16.18
C ALA A 45 0.13 -2.53 -15.09
N PHE A 46 -0.13 -1.25 -14.89
CA PHE A 46 -1.02 -0.74 -13.84
C PHE A 46 -2.43 -1.35 -13.89
N GLU A 47 -3.00 -1.43 -15.09
CA GLU A 47 -4.34 -2.01 -15.30
C GLU A 47 -4.39 -3.51 -14.97
N HIS A 48 -3.31 -4.26 -15.18
CA HIS A 48 -3.23 -5.69 -14.82
C HIS A 48 -3.19 -5.86 -13.31
N ASP A 49 -2.46 -5.01 -12.60
CA ASP A 49 -2.36 -5.03 -11.15
C ASP A 49 -3.71 -4.64 -10.51
N VAL A 50 -4.36 -3.59 -11.01
CA VAL A 50 -5.73 -3.21 -10.59
C VAL A 50 -6.75 -4.32 -10.88
N ALA A 51 -6.66 -5.00 -12.03
CA ALA A 51 -7.52 -6.12 -12.36
C ALA A 51 -7.32 -7.32 -11.42
N ALA A 52 -6.08 -7.58 -10.98
CA ALA A 52 -5.80 -8.63 -9.98
C ALA A 52 -6.48 -8.32 -8.63
N ILE A 53 -6.43 -7.06 -8.19
CA ILE A 53 -7.10 -6.60 -6.97
C ILE A 53 -8.61 -6.77 -7.10
N LYS A 54 -9.22 -6.30 -8.19
CA LYS A 54 -10.67 -6.44 -8.43
C LYS A 54 -11.13 -7.91 -8.44
N ARG A 55 -10.34 -8.82 -9.04
CA ARG A 55 -10.60 -10.26 -8.97
C ARG A 55 -10.55 -10.79 -7.54
N THR A 56 -9.60 -10.32 -6.73
CA THR A 56 -9.49 -10.72 -5.32
C THR A 56 -10.69 -10.20 -4.51
N ILE A 57 -11.07 -8.94 -4.69
CA ILE A 57 -12.28 -8.36 -4.08
C ILE A 57 -13.52 -9.22 -4.40
N SER A 58 -13.65 -9.74 -5.64
CA SER A 58 -14.80 -10.58 -6.02
C SER A 58 -14.86 -11.94 -5.33
N ARG A 59 -13.80 -12.39 -4.69
CA ARG A 59 -13.69 -13.72 -4.08
C ARG A 59 -13.75 -13.72 -2.55
N VAL A 60 -13.60 -12.55 -1.93
CA VAL A 60 -13.64 -12.43 -0.46
C VAL A 60 -15.03 -12.02 0.03
N SER A 61 -15.26 -12.19 1.32
CA SER A 61 -16.49 -11.73 1.96
C SER A 61 -16.52 -10.19 1.98
N SER A 62 -17.72 -9.62 1.84
CA SER A 62 -17.96 -8.18 1.94
C SER A 62 -18.37 -7.82 3.38
N PRO A 63 -18.09 -6.60 3.88
CA PRO A 63 -17.32 -5.51 3.24
C PRO A 63 -15.82 -5.75 3.22
N VAL A 64 -15.10 -4.96 2.44
CA VAL A 64 -13.65 -5.07 2.25
C VAL A 64 -12.94 -3.81 2.71
N ILE A 65 -11.85 -3.95 3.46
CA ILE A 65 -10.86 -2.90 3.67
C ILE A 65 -9.68 -3.18 2.73
N LEU A 66 -9.38 -2.26 1.83
CA LEU A 66 -8.17 -2.32 1.02
C LEU A 66 -7.01 -1.66 1.74
N VAL A 67 -5.86 -2.32 1.75
CA VAL A 67 -4.63 -1.81 2.37
C VAL A 67 -3.54 -1.76 1.31
N GLY A 68 -3.07 -0.56 0.96
CA GLY A 68 -2.06 -0.33 -0.07
C GLY A 68 -0.76 0.22 0.49
N HIS A 69 0.35 -0.48 0.26
CA HIS A 69 1.68 -0.01 0.59
C HIS A 69 2.35 0.59 -0.64
N SER A 70 2.97 1.78 -0.50
CA SER A 70 3.78 2.39 -1.56
C SER A 70 2.99 2.55 -2.89
N TYR A 71 3.44 1.98 -4.01
CA TYR A 71 2.72 1.86 -5.27
C TYR A 71 1.33 1.22 -5.12
N GLY A 72 1.19 0.29 -4.17
CA GLY A 72 -0.11 -0.30 -3.83
C GLY A 72 -1.18 0.73 -3.46
N GLY A 73 -0.79 1.92 -3.00
CA GLY A 73 -1.71 3.04 -2.78
C GLY A 73 -2.36 3.53 -4.07
N ALA A 74 -1.61 3.65 -5.17
CA ALA A 74 -2.19 3.99 -6.47
C ALA A 74 -3.16 2.91 -6.96
N THR A 75 -2.81 1.63 -6.77
CA THR A 75 -3.66 0.51 -7.20
C THR A 75 -4.98 0.43 -6.41
N ILE A 76 -4.94 0.65 -5.07
CA ILE A 76 -6.18 0.70 -4.27
C ILE A 76 -7.00 1.96 -4.55
N THR A 77 -6.37 3.07 -4.92
CA THR A 77 -7.06 4.29 -5.36
C THR A 77 -7.97 3.98 -6.56
N ALA A 78 -7.49 3.21 -7.53
CA ALA A 78 -8.26 2.83 -8.71
C ALA A 78 -9.22 1.65 -8.47
N ALA A 79 -8.82 0.65 -7.69
CA ALA A 79 -9.63 -0.54 -7.43
C ALA A 79 -10.75 -0.31 -6.39
N GLY A 80 -10.54 0.62 -5.47
CA GLY A 80 -11.43 0.87 -4.32
C GLY A 80 -12.77 1.52 -4.66
N THR A 81 -13.03 1.83 -5.93
CA THR A 81 -14.34 2.28 -6.41
C THR A 81 -15.41 1.17 -6.40
N ASP A 82 -15.00 -0.10 -6.21
CA ASP A 82 -15.93 -1.23 -6.04
C ASP A 82 -16.83 -0.97 -4.81
N GLU A 83 -18.13 -1.24 -4.96
CA GLU A 83 -19.16 -0.98 -3.92
C GLU A 83 -18.90 -1.78 -2.63
N ARG A 84 -18.24 -2.93 -2.73
CA ARG A 84 -17.91 -3.78 -1.59
C ARG A 84 -16.76 -3.21 -0.74
N VAL A 85 -16.00 -2.24 -1.25
CA VAL A 85 -14.93 -1.59 -0.49
C VAL A 85 -15.55 -0.57 0.45
N ALA A 86 -15.35 -0.78 1.75
CA ALA A 86 -15.87 0.08 2.81
C ALA A 86 -14.87 1.14 3.25
N GLY A 87 -13.57 0.91 3.07
CA GLY A 87 -12.52 1.84 3.50
C GLY A 87 -11.15 1.49 2.93
N LEU A 88 -10.23 2.45 3.03
CA LEU A 88 -8.90 2.41 2.42
C LEU A 88 -7.84 2.72 3.48
N VAL A 89 -6.79 1.91 3.53
CA VAL A 89 -5.63 2.16 4.39
C VAL A 89 -4.38 2.30 3.50
N TYR A 90 -3.73 3.44 3.58
CA TYR A 90 -2.51 3.76 2.85
C TYR A 90 -1.31 3.65 3.80
N ILE A 91 -0.25 2.96 3.38
CA ILE A 91 0.98 2.78 4.17
C ILE A 91 2.15 3.33 3.36
N ALA A 92 2.75 4.43 3.79
CA ALA A 92 3.89 5.06 3.09
C ALA A 92 3.67 5.16 1.57
N ALA A 93 2.49 5.59 1.13
CA ALA A 93 1.96 5.30 -0.19
C ALA A 93 1.76 6.54 -1.07
N VAL A 94 1.78 6.34 -2.39
CA VAL A 94 1.30 7.31 -3.35
C VAL A 94 -0.23 7.18 -3.52
N ALA A 95 -0.91 8.30 -3.78
CA ALA A 95 -2.36 8.34 -4.00
C ALA A 95 -2.70 9.34 -5.11
N PRO A 96 -2.48 8.98 -6.39
CA PRO A 96 -2.70 9.89 -7.51
C PRO A 96 -4.16 10.31 -7.63
N ALA A 97 -4.38 11.57 -8.01
CA ALA A 97 -5.70 12.09 -8.35
C ALA A 97 -6.06 11.78 -9.81
N VAL A 98 -7.31 12.04 -10.18
CA VAL A 98 -7.74 11.91 -11.59
C VAL A 98 -6.84 12.76 -12.50
N GLY A 99 -6.32 12.15 -13.55
CA GLY A 99 -5.42 12.76 -14.51
C GLY A 99 -3.93 12.74 -14.12
N GLU A 100 -3.58 12.30 -12.90
CA GLU A 100 -2.19 12.09 -12.46
C GLU A 100 -1.72 10.67 -12.75
N THR A 101 -0.41 10.53 -13.01
CA THR A 101 0.34 9.27 -12.94
C THR A 101 1.02 9.13 -11.58
N VAL A 102 1.55 7.95 -11.26
CA VAL A 102 2.42 7.76 -10.08
C VAL A 102 3.66 8.66 -10.19
N ASN A 103 4.24 8.75 -11.37
CA ASN A 103 5.46 9.52 -11.62
C ASN A 103 5.25 11.03 -11.44
N ASP A 104 4.06 11.56 -11.73
CA ASP A 104 3.74 12.97 -11.48
C ASP A 104 3.86 13.33 -10.00
N GLN A 105 3.53 12.41 -9.09
CA GLN A 105 3.69 12.61 -7.65
C GLN A 105 5.14 12.47 -7.19
N LEU A 106 5.84 11.43 -7.63
CA LEU A 106 7.23 11.18 -7.24
C LEU A 106 8.15 12.32 -7.71
N ASN A 107 7.94 12.85 -8.91
CA ASN A 107 8.71 13.98 -9.43
C ASN A 107 8.50 15.28 -8.64
N LYS A 108 7.35 15.44 -8.00
CA LYS A 108 7.06 16.63 -7.17
C LYS A 108 7.85 16.63 -5.87
N PHE A 109 8.17 15.46 -5.34
CA PHE A 109 8.93 15.25 -4.11
C PHE A 109 9.96 14.14 -4.33
N PRO A 110 11.09 14.45 -5.00
CA PRO A 110 12.11 13.44 -5.30
C PRO A 110 12.67 12.82 -4.02
N SER A 111 12.98 11.53 -4.08
CA SER A 111 13.55 10.77 -2.97
C SER A 111 14.89 10.15 -3.32
N ASP A 112 15.69 9.88 -2.29
CA ASP A 112 17.11 9.49 -2.42
C ASP A 112 17.31 8.11 -3.04
N ILE A 113 16.31 7.22 -2.94
CA ILE A 113 16.42 5.84 -3.43
C ILE A 113 16.63 5.76 -4.94
N PHE A 114 16.14 6.75 -5.70
CA PHE A 114 16.28 6.75 -7.16
C PHE A 114 17.73 6.92 -7.66
N GLY A 115 18.65 7.33 -6.80
CA GLY A 115 20.09 7.29 -7.07
C GLY A 115 20.74 5.92 -6.88
N ARG A 116 19.97 4.90 -6.45
CA ARG A 116 20.45 3.58 -6.05
C ARG A 116 19.68 2.43 -6.74
N ILE A 117 19.25 2.68 -7.94
CA ILE A 117 18.54 1.71 -8.78
C ILE A 117 19.32 1.48 -10.07
N GLU A 118 19.05 0.36 -10.71
CA GLU A 118 19.56 0.00 -12.04
C GLU A 118 18.39 -0.31 -12.98
N VAL A 119 18.45 0.21 -14.19
CA VAL A 119 17.52 -0.15 -15.25
C VAL A 119 18.19 -1.18 -16.14
N ALA A 120 17.70 -2.42 -16.11
CA ALA A 120 18.20 -3.51 -16.92
C ALA A 120 17.03 -4.40 -17.39
N ASP A 121 17.11 -4.91 -18.61
CA ASP A 121 16.09 -5.80 -19.21
C ASP A 121 14.65 -5.28 -19.12
N GLY A 122 14.46 -3.96 -19.27
CA GLY A 122 13.15 -3.32 -19.17
C GLY A 122 12.57 -3.25 -17.74
N ARG A 123 13.41 -3.52 -16.72
CA ARG A 123 13.01 -3.53 -15.31
C ARG A 123 13.83 -2.53 -14.49
N VAL A 124 13.24 -2.06 -13.39
CA VAL A 124 13.89 -1.17 -12.44
C VAL A 124 14.29 -1.98 -11.21
N TRP A 125 15.57 -2.32 -11.12
CA TRP A 125 16.15 -3.12 -10.04
C TRP A 125 16.63 -2.23 -8.91
N MET A 126 16.41 -2.67 -7.69
CA MET A 126 17.00 -2.07 -6.49
C MET A 126 18.44 -2.59 -6.33
N LEU A 127 19.42 -1.70 -6.18
CA LEU A 127 20.78 -2.10 -5.83
C LEU A 127 20.86 -2.54 -4.36
N PRO A 128 21.82 -3.41 -3.97
CA PRO A 128 22.01 -3.81 -2.57
C PRO A 128 22.12 -2.62 -1.60
N SER A 129 22.76 -1.53 -2.02
CA SER A 129 22.91 -0.29 -1.24
C SER A 129 21.59 0.51 -1.08
N ALA A 130 20.54 0.17 -1.81
CA ALA A 130 19.25 0.82 -1.67
C ALA A 130 18.44 0.27 -0.47
N THR A 131 18.78 -0.91 0.06
CA THR A 131 18.03 -1.51 1.18
C THR A 131 18.02 -0.65 2.43
N GLU A 132 19.11 0.09 2.70
CA GLU A 132 19.19 1.06 3.80
C GLU A 132 18.16 2.19 3.64
N PHE A 133 17.87 2.61 2.39
CA PHE A 133 16.88 3.66 2.07
C PHE A 133 15.45 3.13 2.06
N PHE A 134 15.29 1.85 1.75
CA PHE A 134 13.98 1.20 1.69
C PHE A 134 13.55 0.64 3.06
N ALA A 135 14.47 0.09 3.83
CA ALA A 135 14.21 -0.70 5.03
C ALA A 135 15.25 -0.45 6.15
N GLY A 136 15.72 0.79 6.31
CA GLY A 136 16.84 1.14 7.19
C GLY A 136 16.58 0.94 8.69
N ASP A 137 15.34 0.81 9.11
CA ASP A 137 14.96 0.50 10.49
C ASP A 137 14.84 -1.02 10.79
N LEU A 138 15.11 -1.86 9.80
CA LEU A 138 15.23 -3.32 9.99
C LEU A 138 16.66 -3.75 10.32
N SER A 139 16.81 -4.93 10.92
CA SER A 139 18.12 -5.56 11.10
C SER A 139 18.79 -5.86 9.75
N GLU A 140 20.13 -5.96 9.74
CA GLU A 140 20.88 -6.31 8.51
C GLU A 140 20.43 -7.64 7.89
N GLU A 141 20.03 -8.62 8.71
CA GLU A 141 19.50 -9.90 8.22
C GLU A 141 18.17 -9.73 7.52
N GLU A 142 17.26 -8.94 8.09
CA GLU A 142 15.98 -8.65 7.47
C GLU A 142 16.13 -7.81 6.19
N GLN A 143 17.06 -6.85 6.17
CA GLN A 143 17.38 -6.08 4.95
C GLN A 143 17.89 -6.99 3.83
N LYS A 144 18.69 -8.01 4.14
CA LYS A 144 19.15 -9.01 3.15
C LYS A 144 17.98 -9.84 2.60
N VAL A 145 16.99 -10.15 3.45
CA VAL A 145 15.77 -10.83 2.99
C VAL A 145 14.97 -9.91 2.07
N VAL A 146 14.75 -8.64 2.45
CA VAL A 146 14.07 -7.65 1.60
C VAL A 146 14.75 -7.54 0.24
N TRP A 147 16.08 -7.46 0.20
CA TRP A 147 16.80 -7.41 -1.07
C TRP A 147 16.69 -8.72 -1.86
N ALA A 148 16.78 -9.87 -1.21
CA ALA A 148 16.73 -11.18 -1.88
C ALA A 148 15.35 -11.51 -2.47
N THR A 149 14.28 -10.93 -1.90
CA THR A 149 12.89 -11.14 -2.34
C THR A 149 12.33 -9.98 -3.16
N HIS A 150 13.15 -8.93 -3.43
CA HIS A 150 12.64 -7.79 -4.18
C HIS A 150 12.24 -8.20 -5.60
N TYR A 151 11.12 -7.65 -6.06
CA TYR A 151 10.58 -7.89 -7.40
C TYR A 151 10.58 -6.59 -8.20
N ALA A 152 11.37 -6.57 -9.26
CA ALA A 152 11.59 -5.37 -10.06
C ALA A 152 10.36 -5.05 -10.92
N PRO A 153 9.81 -3.82 -10.86
CA PRO A 153 8.74 -3.37 -11.73
C PRO A 153 9.23 -3.17 -13.18
N ASP A 154 8.29 -3.17 -14.11
CA ASP A 154 8.51 -2.68 -15.47
C ASP A 154 8.95 -1.20 -15.44
N VAL A 155 9.88 -0.82 -16.32
CA VAL A 155 10.44 0.54 -16.35
C VAL A 155 9.38 1.61 -16.65
N ASP A 156 8.32 1.27 -17.38
CA ASP A 156 7.25 2.19 -17.75
C ASP A 156 6.07 2.18 -16.79
N LEU A 157 6.07 1.31 -15.77
CA LEU A 157 4.92 1.10 -14.87
C LEU A 157 4.33 2.40 -14.32
N PHE A 158 5.16 3.39 -13.99
CA PHE A 158 4.74 4.64 -13.37
C PHE A 158 4.25 5.71 -14.34
N ASN A 159 4.49 5.51 -15.64
CA ASN A 159 4.13 6.44 -16.71
C ASN A 159 2.96 5.96 -17.57
N GLN A 160 2.62 4.67 -17.51
CA GLN A 160 1.73 4.03 -18.47
C GLN A 160 0.31 4.55 -18.44
N GLN A 161 -0.24 4.86 -17.25
CA GLN A 161 -1.63 5.19 -17.14
C GLN A 161 -1.92 6.29 -16.12
N LYS A 162 -2.73 7.26 -16.55
CA LYS A 162 -3.33 8.23 -15.64
C LYS A 162 -4.49 7.62 -14.89
N ILE A 163 -4.64 7.97 -13.62
CA ILE A 163 -5.80 7.59 -12.83
C ILE A 163 -7.06 8.21 -13.44
N THR A 164 -8.10 7.41 -13.64
CA THR A 164 -9.38 7.82 -14.22
C THR A 164 -10.47 8.02 -13.17
N SER A 165 -10.29 7.45 -11.99
CA SER A 165 -11.21 7.58 -10.86
C SER A 165 -10.47 7.39 -9.54
N THR A 166 -10.91 8.08 -8.50
CA THR A 166 -10.32 8.01 -7.16
C THR A 166 -11.35 7.47 -6.17
N SER A 167 -10.96 6.47 -5.40
CA SER A 167 -11.83 5.90 -4.37
C SER A 167 -11.82 6.72 -3.06
N TRP A 168 -10.70 7.39 -2.77
CA TRP A 168 -10.56 8.21 -1.56
C TRP A 168 -11.45 9.47 -1.55
N ASP A 169 -12.02 9.89 -2.69
CA ASP A 169 -13.02 10.96 -2.75
C ASP A 169 -14.35 10.57 -2.09
N THR A 170 -14.65 9.27 -2.04
CA THR A 170 -15.96 8.76 -1.60
C THR A 170 -15.88 7.74 -0.47
N LYS A 171 -14.68 7.24 -0.16
CA LYS A 171 -14.46 6.23 0.88
C LYS A 171 -13.63 6.81 2.02
N PRO A 172 -13.95 6.48 3.29
CA PRO A 172 -13.10 6.85 4.40
C PRO A 172 -11.71 6.25 4.24
N SER A 173 -10.69 7.05 4.54
CA SER A 173 -9.29 6.72 4.30
C SER A 173 -8.44 6.95 5.55
N TRP A 174 -7.51 6.04 5.80
CA TRP A 174 -6.47 6.11 6.84
C TRP A 174 -5.12 6.09 6.18
N TYR A 175 -4.16 6.77 6.80
CA TYR A 175 -2.82 6.88 6.24
C TYR A 175 -1.76 6.72 7.34
N ILE A 176 -0.86 5.74 7.18
CA ILE A 176 0.34 5.60 7.98
C ILE A 176 1.47 6.34 7.27
N LEU A 177 1.90 7.46 7.87
CA LEU A 177 2.96 8.32 7.36
C LEU A 177 4.27 7.96 8.05
N CYS A 178 5.28 7.60 7.26
CA CYS A 178 6.60 7.21 7.73
C CYS A 178 7.57 8.40 7.66
N THR A 179 8.06 8.87 8.82
CA THR A 179 8.84 10.12 8.87
C THR A 179 10.31 9.95 8.48
N GLU A 180 10.82 8.71 8.44
CA GLU A 180 12.20 8.38 8.01
C GLU A 180 12.19 7.60 6.68
N ASP A 181 11.18 7.81 5.85
CA ASP A 181 11.05 7.18 4.54
C ASP A 181 11.89 7.90 3.49
N HIS A 182 12.87 7.19 2.91
CA HIS A 182 13.72 7.66 1.82
C HIS A 182 13.30 7.13 0.43
N THR A 183 12.14 6.45 0.36
CA THR A 183 11.57 5.88 -0.88
C THR A 183 10.37 6.67 -1.37
N VAL A 184 9.39 6.94 -0.50
CA VAL A 184 8.31 7.88 -0.74
C VAL A 184 8.50 9.04 0.24
N HIS A 185 8.96 10.18 -0.26
CA HIS A 185 9.36 11.32 0.58
C HIS A 185 8.26 11.67 1.61
N PRO A 186 8.60 11.91 2.89
CA PRO A 186 7.59 12.21 3.93
C PRO A 186 6.70 13.42 3.60
N ASP A 187 7.22 14.41 2.88
CA ASP A 187 6.41 15.57 2.46
C ASP A 187 5.42 15.21 1.34
N LEU A 188 5.76 14.23 0.47
CA LEU A 188 4.77 13.67 -0.44
C LEU A 188 3.65 12.98 0.35
N GLN A 189 4.00 12.17 1.34
CA GLN A 189 3.04 11.48 2.20
C GLN A 189 2.12 12.47 2.94
N ARG A 190 2.67 13.56 3.48
CA ARG A 190 1.88 14.65 4.10
C ARG A 190 0.95 15.33 3.10
N TRP A 191 1.47 15.61 1.91
CA TRP A 191 0.69 16.29 0.88
C TRP A 191 -0.47 15.44 0.38
N VAL A 192 -0.27 14.14 0.08
CA VAL A 192 -1.34 13.26 -0.39
C VAL A 192 -2.35 12.96 0.70
N SER A 193 -1.92 12.65 1.93
CA SER A 193 -2.82 12.33 3.05
C SER A 193 -3.72 13.52 3.41
N LYS A 194 -3.17 14.75 3.38
CA LYS A 194 -3.94 15.99 3.57
C LYS A 194 -4.96 16.20 2.44
N ARG A 195 -4.55 15.99 1.17
CA ARG A 195 -5.44 16.12 0.00
C ARG A 195 -6.62 15.18 0.07
N MET A 196 -6.39 13.95 0.52
CA MET A 196 -7.42 12.92 0.67
C MET A 196 -8.34 13.12 1.88
N GLY A 197 -7.99 14.02 2.81
CA GLY A 197 -8.69 14.14 4.09
C GLY A 197 -8.58 12.87 4.95
N ALA A 198 -7.48 12.12 4.81
CA ALA A 198 -7.29 10.87 5.52
C ALA A 198 -7.06 11.07 7.02
N THR A 199 -7.48 10.09 7.84
CA THR A 199 -7.04 9.99 9.24
C THR A 199 -5.58 9.54 9.26
N VAL A 200 -4.67 10.41 9.75
CA VAL A 200 -3.23 10.19 9.68
C VAL A 200 -2.69 9.66 11.00
N THR A 201 -1.83 8.64 10.92
CA THR A 201 -0.95 8.18 12.00
C THR A 201 0.50 8.38 11.55
N GLU A 202 1.21 9.32 12.19
CA GLU A 202 2.65 9.51 11.93
C GLU A 202 3.47 8.47 12.71
N LEU A 203 4.43 7.88 12.05
CA LEU A 203 5.28 6.82 12.59
C LEU A 203 6.74 7.09 12.25
N LYS A 204 7.60 7.02 13.24
CA LYS A 204 9.04 7.02 13.03
C LYS A 204 9.49 5.67 12.49
N SER A 205 9.49 5.53 11.18
CA SER A 205 9.82 4.29 10.47
C SER A 205 10.38 4.60 9.08
N SER A 206 11.11 3.65 8.53
CA SER A 206 11.47 3.59 7.12
C SER A 206 10.24 3.30 6.24
N HIS A 207 10.47 2.94 4.97
CA HIS A 207 9.40 2.68 4.00
C HIS A 207 8.55 1.42 4.29
N VAL A 208 8.99 0.52 5.17
CA VAL A 208 8.37 -0.80 5.40
C VAL A 208 7.84 -1.01 6.84
N PRO A 209 6.96 -0.13 7.36
CA PRO A 209 6.47 -0.22 8.74
C PRO A 209 5.73 -1.53 9.04
N MET A 210 5.20 -2.22 8.03
CA MET A 210 4.56 -3.52 8.20
C MET A 210 5.57 -4.61 8.61
N LEU A 211 6.87 -4.37 8.43
CA LEU A 211 7.95 -5.26 8.89
C LEU A 211 8.59 -4.79 10.19
N SER A 212 8.80 -3.47 10.35
CA SER A 212 9.47 -2.89 11.52
C SER A 212 8.51 -2.59 12.69
N ASN A 213 7.28 -2.19 12.41
CA ASN A 213 6.28 -1.77 13.38
C ASN A 213 4.90 -2.43 13.11
N PRO A 214 4.82 -3.77 12.99
CA PRO A 214 3.60 -4.46 12.53
C PRO A 214 2.40 -4.20 13.42
N GLN A 215 2.59 -3.99 14.73
CA GLN A 215 1.47 -3.74 15.64
C GLN A 215 0.77 -2.41 15.33
N VAL A 216 1.51 -1.34 15.04
CA VAL A 216 0.92 -0.05 14.66
C VAL A 216 0.09 -0.19 13.38
N VAL A 217 0.58 -0.96 12.41
CA VAL A 217 -0.16 -1.24 11.16
C VAL A 217 -1.45 -2.00 11.45
N ILE A 218 -1.41 -3.03 12.30
CA ILE A 218 -2.59 -3.78 12.75
C ILE A 218 -3.61 -2.84 13.42
N ASP A 219 -3.16 -1.98 14.32
CA ASP A 219 -4.03 -1.08 15.10
C ASP A 219 -4.77 -0.09 14.18
N VAL A 220 -4.08 0.49 13.19
CA VAL A 220 -4.70 1.39 12.20
C VAL A 220 -5.72 0.63 11.32
N ILE A 221 -5.42 -0.59 10.90
CA ILE A 221 -6.37 -1.42 10.14
C ILE A 221 -7.60 -1.73 10.99
N CYS A 222 -7.42 -2.09 12.27
CA CYS A 222 -8.53 -2.35 13.19
C CYS A 222 -9.37 -1.10 13.44
N GLN A 223 -8.76 0.08 13.51
CA GLN A 223 -9.47 1.36 13.57
C GLN A 223 -10.33 1.59 12.33
N ALA A 224 -9.79 1.35 11.14
CA ALA A 224 -10.52 1.44 9.88
C ALA A 224 -11.73 0.51 9.87
N VAL A 225 -11.54 -0.76 10.25
CA VAL A 225 -12.61 -1.74 10.39
C VAL A 225 -13.72 -1.25 11.31
N SER A 226 -13.36 -0.78 12.51
CA SER A 226 -14.33 -0.35 13.53
C SER A 226 -15.16 0.84 13.05
N SER A 227 -14.51 1.80 12.37
CA SER A 227 -15.18 2.99 11.84
C SER A 227 -16.14 2.67 10.71
N CYS A 228 -15.79 1.72 9.83
CA CYS A 228 -16.67 1.31 8.71
C CYS A 228 -17.87 0.48 9.18
N HIS A 229 -17.76 -0.29 10.27
CA HIS A 229 -18.90 -1.01 10.85
C HIS A 229 -19.97 -0.09 11.44
N ALA A 230 -19.57 1.01 12.05
CA ALA A 230 -20.50 1.94 12.68
C ALA A 230 -21.44 2.62 11.65
N VAL A 231 -20.97 2.82 10.42
CA VAL A 231 -21.77 3.43 9.33
C VAL A 231 -22.79 2.46 8.71
N SER A 232 -22.53 1.14 8.77
CA SER A 232 -23.44 0.12 8.21
C SER A 232 -24.57 -0.29 9.16
N ALA A 233 -24.59 0.20 10.40
CA ALA A 233 -25.55 -0.16 11.45
C ALA A 233 -26.64 0.92 11.66
N VAL A 234 -26.64 2.00 10.87
CA VAL A 234 -27.65 3.07 10.81
C VAL A 234 -28.45 2.96 9.51
#